data_2a90130667185ceeaecef83807e14999
#
_entry.id   2a90130667185ceeaecef83807e14999
#
_cell.length_a   1.000
_cell.length_b   1.000
_cell.length_c   1.000
_cell.angle_alpha   90.00
_cell.angle_beta   90.00
_cell.angle_gamma   90.00
#
_symmetry.space_group_name_H-M   'P 1'
#
loop_
_entity.id
_entity.type
_entity.pdbx_description
1 polymer ?
#
loop_
_entity_poly.entity_id
_entity_poly.type
_entity_poly.pdbx_seq_one_letter_code
_entity_poly.pdbx_strand_id
1 'polypeptide(L)'
;IQANTAVITRNKVGSVVTPATERKENMPNVRVLLGSRSSDATVTSTANMVVLNSGNGQVSTISANRGTSIGVRGGKIAVNGKTIDSVVTLKPANSDAPFLFEGKGYRGGLTLRANNGTMMVINAVPLEDYLYGVVPQEVVPSWPAAALEAQAVAARTYALHTMEQNKGKFYDVSNSTDHQVYSGVSGESQATTNAVNKTKGVVMLYDQRPINALFHSDGGGYTEDSVNVWGSDVPYLKGVKDFSTGTSTSNWTV
;
A
#
# COMPACT_ATOMS: atom_id res chain seq x y z
N ILE A 1 23.52 -15.03 0.03
CA ILE A 1 22.72 -13.85 0.45
C ILE A 1 21.63 -14.42 1.34
N GLN A 2 21.78 -14.27 2.65
CA GLN A 2 20.77 -14.66 3.61
C GLN A 2 19.79 -13.50 3.79
N ALA A 3 18.52 -13.79 3.66
CA ALA A 3 17.46 -12.82 3.87
C ALA A 3 17.48 -12.35 5.32
N ASN A 4 17.40 -11.04 5.53
CA ASN A 4 17.16 -10.45 6.82
C ASN A 4 15.77 -10.88 7.29
N THR A 5 15.75 -11.88 8.16
CA THR A 5 14.52 -12.32 8.80
C THR A 5 14.23 -11.36 9.95
N ALA A 6 13.07 -10.73 9.96
CA ALA A 6 12.60 -10.01 11.14
C ALA A 6 12.61 -11.01 12.32
N VAL A 7 13.54 -10.80 13.27
CA VAL A 7 13.65 -11.68 14.43
C VAL A 7 12.50 -11.38 15.38
N ILE A 8 11.53 -12.27 15.42
CA ILE A 8 10.47 -12.24 16.44
C ILE A 8 11.08 -12.76 17.74
N THR A 9 11.56 -11.87 18.60
CA THR A 9 12.00 -12.25 19.94
C THR A 9 10.79 -12.59 20.79
N ARG A 10 10.71 -13.85 21.24
CA ARG A 10 9.80 -14.30 22.30
C ARG A 10 10.29 -13.76 23.64
N ASN A 11 9.96 -12.52 23.97
CA ASN A 11 10.02 -12.06 25.34
C ASN A 11 8.61 -12.14 25.97
N LYS A 12 8.57 -12.58 27.21
CA LYS A 12 7.47 -12.98 28.09
C LYS A 12 6.23 -12.06 28.21
N VAL A 13 5.73 -11.43 27.17
CA VAL A 13 4.41 -10.78 27.15
C VAL A 13 3.79 -11.09 25.79
N GLY A 14 2.70 -11.82 25.80
CA GLY A 14 1.99 -12.46 24.71
C GLY A 14 1.96 -11.77 23.35
N SER A 15 2.92 -12.07 22.50
CA SER A 15 2.79 -11.82 21.06
C SER A 15 2.01 -12.98 20.44
N VAL A 16 0.74 -12.77 20.19
CA VAL A 16 -0.09 -13.72 19.48
C VAL A 16 0.03 -13.44 17.99
N VAL A 17 0.75 -14.28 17.27
CA VAL A 17 0.57 -14.42 15.83
C VAL A 17 -0.77 -15.15 15.65
N THR A 18 -1.83 -14.44 15.36
CA THR A 18 -3.13 -15.05 15.10
C THR A 18 -3.09 -15.63 13.69
N PRO A 19 -3.27 -16.96 13.51
CA PRO A 19 -3.41 -17.52 12.17
C PRO A 19 -4.62 -16.92 11.46
N ALA A 20 -4.46 -16.69 10.18
CA ALA A 20 -5.35 -15.95 9.28
C ALA A 20 -6.77 -16.53 9.10
N THR A 21 -7.19 -17.55 9.86
CA THR A 21 -8.45 -18.27 9.63
C THR A 21 -9.71 -17.47 9.84
N GLU A 22 -9.68 -16.38 10.61
CA GLU A 22 -10.89 -15.59 10.91
C GLU A 22 -11.00 -14.24 10.18
N ARG A 23 -9.96 -13.78 9.46
CA ARG A 23 -9.98 -12.50 8.74
C ARG A 23 -10.04 -12.61 7.21
N LYS A 24 -10.25 -13.79 6.65
CA LYS A 24 -10.19 -14.04 5.20
C LYS A 24 -11.24 -13.32 4.36
N GLU A 25 -12.35 -12.89 4.94
CA GLU A 25 -13.50 -12.39 4.15
C GLU A 25 -13.63 -10.87 4.03
N ASN A 26 -12.83 -10.07 4.77
CA ASN A 26 -13.01 -8.62 4.77
C ASN A 26 -11.70 -7.83 4.99
N MET A 27 -10.67 -8.10 4.19
CA MET A 27 -9.49 -7.21 4.21
C MET A 27 -9.88 -5.83 3.67
N PRO A 28 -9.50 -4.75 4.37
CA PRO A 28 -9.91 -3.40 4.01
C PRO A 28 -9.26 -2.96 2.69
N ASN A 29 -9.86 -1.96 2.05
CA ASN A 29 -9.20 -1.22 0.98
C ASN A 29 -8.22 -0.22 1.58
N VAL A 30 -7.02 -0.17 1.02
CA VAL A 30 -6.02 0.87 1.26
C VAL A 30 -6.30 2.04 0.33
N ARG A 31 -6.28 3.25 0.87
CA ARG A 31 -6.41 4.49 0.10
C ARG A 31 -5.02 5.07 -0.13
N VAL A 32 -4.49 4.89 -1.33
CA VAL A 32 -3.13 5.30 -1.71
C VAL A 32 -3.16 6.64 -2.42
N LEU A 33 -2.54 7.67 -1.88
CA LEU A 33 -2.38 8.95 -2.58
C LEU A 33 -1.38 8.78 -3.73
N LEU A 34 -1.85 8.91 -4.97
CA LEU A 34 -1.00 8.90 -6.17
C LEU A 34 -0.44 10.30 -6.52
N GLY A 35 -0.89 11.31 -5.80
CA GLY A 35 -0.47 12.70 -5.96
C GLY A 35 -1.62 13.64 -6.27
N SER A 36 -1.27 14.88 -6.66
CA SER A 36 -2.23 15.91 -7.08
C SER A 36 -1.95 16.33 -8.51
N ARG A 37 -3.01 16.79 -9.22
CA ARG A 37 -2.93 17.29 -10.60
C ARG A 37 -3.60 18.65 -10.70
N SER A 38 -2.92 19.59 -11.35
CA SER A 38 -3.46 20.92 -11.69
C SER A 38 -4.05 20.98 -13.10
N SER A 39 -3.74 19.99 -13.93
CA SER A 39 -4.24 19.83 -15.31
C SER A 39 -5.13 18.58 -15.42
N ASP A 40 -5.83 18.46 -16.54
CA ASP A 40 -6.58 17.26 -16.87
C ASP A 40 -5.64 16.05 -17.00
N ALA A 41 -6.13 14.91 -16.56
CA ALA A 41 -5.46 13.62 -16.65
C ALA A 41 -6.35 12.62 -17.42
N THR A 42 -5.78 11.48 -17.80
CA THR A 42 -6.49 10.46 -18.56
C THR A 42 -6.62 9.17 -17.77
N VAL A 43 -7.83 8.61 -17.79
CA VAL A 43 -8.14 7.27 -17.27
C VAL A 43 -8.63 6.38 -18.42
N THR A 44 -8.16 5.13 -18.45
CA THR A 44 -8.62 4.09 -19.40
C THR A 44 -8.75 2.77 -18.67
N SER A 45 -9.68 1.92 -19.07
CA SER A 45 -9.79 0.55 -18.53
C SER A 45 -10.24 -0.39 -19.64
N THR A 46 -9.86 -1.67 -19.54
CA THR A 46 -10.34 -2.75 -20.44
C THR A 46 -11.78 -3.16 -20.12
N ALA A 47 -12.29 -2.79 -18.95
CA ALA A 47 -13.71 -2.95 -18.55
C ALA A 47 -14.41 -1.60 -18.51
N ASN A 48 -15.73 -1.60 -18.61
CA ASN A 48 -16.52 -0.40 -18.31
C ASN A 48 -16.21 0.06 -16.87
N MET A 49 -16.22 1.38 -16.65
CA MET A 49 -16.07 1.94 -15.30
C MET A 49 -17.34 2.67 -14.89
N VAL A 50 -17.78 2.41 -13.68
CA VAL A 50 -18.89 3.12 -13.04
C VAL A 50 -18.34 4.41 -12.43
N VAL A 51 -19.03 5.53 -12.68
CA VAL A 51 -18.75 6.85 -12.10
C VAL A 51 -19.72 7.11 -10.96
N LEU A 52 -19.21 7.26 -9.75
CA LEU A 52 -20.00 7.49 -8.53
C LEU A 52 -19.76 8.92 -8.01
N ASN A 53 -20.79 9.58 -7.52
CA ASN A 53 -20.69 10.85 -6.81
C ASN A 53 -20.29 10.65 -5.33
N SER A 54 -20.19 11.71 -4.56
CA SER A 54 -19.82 11.70 -3.14
C SER A 54 -20.77 10.88 -2.25
N GLY A 55 -22.03 10.73 -2.64
CA GLY A 55 -23.03 9.89 -1.98
C GLY A 55 -23.04 8.43 -2.46
N ASN A 56 -22.03 7.99 -3.23
CA ASN A 56 -21.98 6.67 -3.88
C ASN A 56 -23.10 6.39 -4.89
N GLY A 57 -23.85 7.39 -5.31
CA GLY A 57 -24.83 7.28 -6.39
C GLY A 57 -24.12 7.19 -7.75
N GLN A 58 -24.52 6.22 -8.59
CA GLN A 58 -24.02 6.13 -9.96
C GLN A 58 -24.57 7.28 -10.80
N VAL A 59 -23.70 8.04 -11.43
CA VAL A 59 -24.06 9.22 -12.26
C VAL A 59 -23.73 9.03 -13.73
N SER A 60 -22.83 8.13 -14.07
CA SER A 60 -22.53 7.76 -15.46
C SER A 60 -21.70 6.47 -15.53
N THR A 61 -21.41 6.04 -16.76
CA THR A 61 -20.50 4.93 -17.07
C THR A 61 -19.49 5.38 -18.12
N ILE A 62 -18.24 5.00 -17.93
CA ILE A 62 -17.16 5.14 -18.92
C ILE A 62 -17.06 3.81 -19.66
N SER A 63 -17.09 3.85 -20.99
CA SER A 63 -16.97 2.66 -21.81
C SER A 63 -15.55 2.10 -21.77
N ALA A 64 -15.44 0.77 -21.84
CA ALA A 64 -14.17 0.05 -21.95
C ALA A 64 -13.33 0.58 -23.14
N ASN A 65 -12.01 0.54 -22.97
CA ASN A 65 -11.02 0.87 -24.01
C ASN A 65 -11.11 2.32 -24.54
N ARG A 66 -11.76 3.21 -23.82
CA ARG A 66 -11.84 4.64 -24.17
C ARG A 66 -11.08 5.49 -23.16
N GLY A 67 -10.17 6.32 -23.69
CA GLY A 67 -9.53 7.36 -22.90
C GLY A 67 -10.57 8.38 -22.41
N THR A 68 -10.59 8.64 -21.11
CA THR A 68 -11.53 9.52 -20.43
C THR A 68 -10.75 10.63 -19.75
N SER A 69 -11.05 11.88 -20.13
CA SER A 69 -10.48 13.06 -19.47
C SER A 69 -11.14 13.26 -18.11
N ILE A 70 -10.32 13.48 -17.09
CA ILE A 70 -10.74 13.86 -15.74
C ILE A 70 -9.98 15.13 -15.32
N GLY A 71 -10.65 16.04 -14.62
CA GLY A 71 -10.04 17.29 -14.18
C GLY A 71 -10.92 18.04 -13.20
N VAL A 72 -10.54 19.28 -12.87
CA VAL A 72 -11.30 20.16 -11.97
C VAL A 72 -11.91 21.33 -12.75
N ARG A 73 -13.19 21.58 -12.54
CA ARG A 73 -13.94 22.70 -13.08
C ARG A 73 -14.85 23.29 -12.00
N GLY A 74 -14.67 24.56 -11.67
CA GLY A 74 -15.50 25.23 -10.66
C GLY A 74 -15.49 24.57 -9.29
N GLY A 75 -14.34 24.04 -8.84
CA GLY A 75 -14.22 23.36 -7.54
C GLY A 75 -14.81 21.95 -7.48
N LYS A 76 -15.20 21.39 -8.63
CA LYS A 76 -15.75 20.03 -8.75
C LYS A 76 -14.96 19.20 -9.76
N ILE A 77 -15.00 17.89 -9.61
CA ILE A 77 -14.44 16.94 -10.58
C ILE A 77 -15.32 16.91 -11.83
N ALA A 78 -14.69 17.02 -12.97
CA ALA A 78 -15.31 16.85 -14.28
C ALA A 78 -14.79 15.58 -14.95
N VAL A 79 -15.68 14.85 -15.61
CA VAL A 79 -15.40 13.64 -16.40
C VAL A 79 -15.87 13.91 -17.83
N ASN A 80 -14.95 13.85 -18.80
CA ASN A 80 -15.20 14.25 -20.20
C ASN A 80 -15.86 15.65 -20.33
N GLY A 81 -15.38 16.62 -19.53
CA GLY A 81 -15.89 17.97 -19.48
C GLY A 81 -17.19 18.17 -18.68
N LYS A 82 -17.91 17.12 -18.34
CA LYS A 82 -19.12 17.20 -17.52
C LYS A 82 -18.77 17.26 -16.04
N THR A 83 -19.09 18.35 -15.38
CA THR A 83 -18.92 18.54 -13.92
C THR A 83 -19.88 17.66 -13.14
N ILE A 84 -19.37 16.98 -12.11
CA ILE A 84 -20.13 16.00 -11.30
C ILE A 84 -20.23 16.47 -9.85
N ASP A 85 -19.15 16.31 -9.07
CA ASP A 85 -19.14 16.58 -7.63
C ASP A 85 -17.73 16.94 -7.15
N SER A 86 -17.59 17.39 -5.90
CA SER A 86 -16.27 17.64 -5.28
C SER A 86 -15.45 16.38 -5.04
N VAL A 87 -16.12 15.22 -4.90
CA VAL A 87 -15.52 13.90 -4.83
C VAL A 87 -16.21 12.98 -5.84
N VAL A 88 -15.43 12.29 -6.64
CA VAL A 88 -15.92 11.31 -7.63
C VAL A 88 -15.09 10.04 -7.52
N THR A 89 -15.74 8.89 -7.55
CA THR A 89 -15.08 7.59 -7.57
C THR A 89 -15.34 6.89 -8.90
N LEU A 90 -14.27 6.40 -9.52
CA LEU A 90 -14.29 5.59 -10.73
C LEU A 90 -13.95 4.14 -10.33
N LYS A 91 -14.84 3.18 -10.63
CA LYS A 91 -14.62 1.76 -10.33
C LYS A 91 -14.82 0.94 -11.60
N PRO A 92 -13.89 0.03 -11.95
CA PRO A 92 -14.16 -0.97 -12.98
C PRO A 92 -15.41 -1.78 -12.62
N ALA A 93 -16.27 -2.04 -13.60
CA ALA A 93 -17.47 -2.88 -13.42
C ALA A 93 -17.08 -4.34 -13.12
N ASN A 94 -15.93 -4.79 -13.63
CA ASN A 94 -15.26 -6.02 -13.20
C ASN A 94 -14.15 -5.63 -12.21
N SER A 95 -14.25 -6.02 -10.95
CA SER A 95 -13.32 -5.69 -9.87
C SER A 95 -11.88 -6.15 -10.14
N ASP A 96 -11.70 -7.20 -10.95
CA ASP A 96 -10.39 -7.77 -11.26
C ASP A 96 -9.70 -7.05 -12.45
N ALA A 97 -10.46 -6.26 -13.22
CA ALA A 97 -9.93 -5.53 -14.34
C ALA A 97 -9.09 -4.33 -13.84
N PRO A 98 -7.81 -4.23 -14.23
CA PRO A 98 -7.02 -3.05 -13.93
C PRO A 98 -7.49 -1.87 -14.77
N PHE A 99 -7.22 -0.67 -14.28
CA PHE A 99 -7.37 0.58 -15.04
C PHE A 99 -6.00 1.24 -15.23
N LEU A 100 -5.89 2.09 -16.24
CA LEU A 100 -4.73 2.93 -16.47
C LEU A 100 -5.06 4.36 -16.01
N PHE A 101 -4.20 4.92 -15.20
CA PHE A 101 -4.17 6.34 -14.88
C PHE A 101 -2.86 6.93 -15.43
N GLU A 102 -2.95 7.84 -16.38
CA GLU A 102 -1.79 8.41 -17.08
C GLU A 102 -0.82 7.33 -17.62
N GLY A 103 -1.36 6.25 -18.16
CA GLY A 103 -0.59 5.13 -18.74
C GLY A 103 -0.06 4.12 -17.72
N LYS A 104 -0.16 4.37 -16.41
CA LYS A 104 0.22 3.42 -15.37
C LYS A 104 -0.96 2.58 -14.92
N GLY A 105 -0.76 1.27 -14.81
CA GLY A 105 -1.78 0.30 -14.42
C GLY A 105 -1.99 0.22 -12.91
N TYR A 106 -3.26 0.18 -12.48
CA TYR A 106 -3.66 0.03 -11.08
C TYR A 106 -4.83 -0.92 -10.94
N ARG A 107 -4.90 -1.63 -9.80
CA ARG A 107 -6.05 -2.44 -9.39
C ARG A 107 -7.03 -1.60 -8.56
N GLY A 108 -8.23 -2.12 -8.32
CA GLY A 108 -9.25 -1.46 -7.50
C GLY A 108 -9.93 -0.29 -8.20
N GLY A 109 -10.10 0.84 -7.50
CA GLY A 109 -10.79 2.02 -8.01
C GLY A 109 -9.97 3.30 -7.84
N LEU A 110 -10.44 4.38 -8.46
CA LEU A 110 -9.81 5.70 -8.40
C LEU A 110 -10.79 6.69 -7.77
N THR A 111 -10.41 7.27 -6.63
CA THR A 111 -11.16 8.36 -5.99
C THR A 111 -10.45 9.68 -6.28
N LEU A 112 -11.20 10.61 -6.84
CA LEU A 112 -10.77 11.95 -7.24
C LEU A 112 -11.41 12.96 -6.31
N ARG A 113 -10.63 13.88 -5.76
CA ARG A 113 -11.13 14.96 -4.92
C ARG A 113 -10.64 16.31 -5.43
N ALA A 114 -11.57 17.21 -5.66
CA ALA A 114 -11.24 18.60 -5.93
C ALA A 114 -10.75 19.30 -4.65
N ASN A 115 -9.60 19.99 -4.76
CA ASN A 115 -8.99 20.71 -3.65
C ASN A 115 -8.30 21.97 -4.20
N ASN A 116 -8.85 23.15 -3.94
CA ASN A 116 -8.28 24.46 -4.30
C ASN A 116 -7.76 24.52 -5.76
N GLY A 117 -8.59 24.11 -6.71
CA GLY A 117 -8.25 24.12 -8.14
C GLY A 117 -7.39 22.94 -8.62
N THR A 118 -6.92 22.09 -7.71
CA THR A 118 -6.21 20.85 -8.02
C THR A 118 -7.09 19.62 -7.81
N MET A 119 -6.70 18.50 -8.40
CA MET A 119 -7.34 17.19 -8.23
C MET A 119 -6.40 16.28 -7.43
N MET A 120 -6.79 15.95 -6.21
CA MET A 120 -6.14 14.88 -5.44
C MET A 120 -6.58 13.53 -6.01
N VAL A 121 -5.63 12.66 -6.29
CA VAL A 121 -5.84 11.36 -6.94
C VAL A 121 -5.50 10.25 -5.96
N ILE A 122 -6.48 9.42 -5.62
CA ILE A 122 -6.36 8.37 -4.61
C ILE A 122 -6.78 7.04 -5.23
N ASN A 123 -5.89 6.05 -5.21
CA ASN A 123 -6.22 4.68 -5.58
C ASN A 123 -6.80 3.94 -4.36
N ALA A 124 -8.04 3.51 -4.44
CA ALA A 124 -8.68 2.66 -3.43
C ALA A 124 -8.56 1.19 -3.88
N VAL A 125 -7.69 0.44 -3.24
CA VAL A 125 -7.30 -0.90 -3.68
C VAL A 125 -7.38 -1.90 -2.51
N PRO A 126 -7.85 -3.16 -2.72
CA PRO A 126 -7.79 -4.18 -1.68
C PRO A 126 -6.38 -4.34 -1.14
N LEU A 127 -6.23 -4.53 0.18
CA LEU A 127 -4.91 -4.57 0.85
C LEU A 127 -3.96 -5.60 0.21
N GLU A 128 -4.44 -6.78 -0.12
CA GLU A 128 -3.58 -7.80 -0.74
C GLU A 128 -3.12 -7.39 -2.15
N ASP A 129 -4.00 -6.78 -2.94
CA ASP A 129 -3.67 -6.25 -4.27
C ASP A 129 -2.68 -5.07 -4.19
N TYR A 130 -2.78 -4.24 -3.14
CA TYR A 130 -1.80 -3.21 -2.83
C TYR A 130 -0.41 -3.80 -2.61
N LEU A 131 -0.33 -4.90 -1.86
CA LEU A 131 0.94 -5.56 -1.55
C LEU A 131 1.62 -6.16 -2.78
N TYR A 132 0.87 -6.56 -3.82
CA TYR A 132 1.48 -7.02 -5.08
C TYR A 132 2.36 -5.94 -5.72
N GLY A 133 1.98 -4.67 -5.59
CA GLY A 133 2.73 -3.54 -6.13
C GLY A 133 3.76 -2.93 -5.15
N VAL A 134 3.73 -3.32 -3.86
CA VAL A 134 4.65 -2.82 -2.81
C VAL A 134 5.80 -3.78 -2.58
N VAL A 135 5.53 -5.06 -2.29
CA VAL A 135 6.56 -6.02 -1.87
C VAL A 135 7.72 -6.12 -2.86
N PRO A 136 7.50 -6.12 -4.20
CA PRO A 136 8.61 -6.15 -5.15
C PRO A 136 9.51 -4.90 -5.16
N GLN A 137 9.07 -3.80 -4.55
CA GLN A 137 9.87 -2.58 -4.42
C GLN A 137 10.80 -2.61 -3.21
N GLU A 138 10.50 -3.48 -2.24
CA GLU A 138 11.24 -3.59 -0.97
C GLU A 138 12.24 -4.75 -0.97
N VAL A 139 12.01 -5.77 -1.80
CA VAL A 139 12.85 -6.99 -1.86
C VAL A 139 13.14 -7.41 -3.29
N VAL A 140 14.25 -8.08 -3.49
CA VAL A 140 14.60 -8.65 -4.80
C VAL A 140 13.77 -9.93 -5.02
N PRO A 141 12.96 -10.04 -6.09
CA PRO A 141 12.07 -11.19 -6.31
C PRO A 141 12.75 -12.56 -6.39
N SER A 142 14.06 -12.60 -6.63
CA SER A 142 14.86 -13.83 -6.64
C SER A 142 15.34 -14.29 -5.26
N TRP A 143 15.01 -13.57 -4.19
CA TRP A 143 15.34 -13.98 -2.83
C TRP A 143 14.57 -15.24 -2.42
N PRO A 144 15.04 -15.98 -1.40
CA PRO A 144 14.34 -17.15 -0.88
C PRO A 144 12.87 -16.85 -0.52
N ALA A 145 11.97 -17.79 -0.81
CA ALA A 145 10.53 -17.61 -0.59
C ALA A 145 10.19 -17.18 0.84
N ALA A 146 10.89 -17.72 1.84
CA ALA A 146 10.68 -17.35 3.25
C ALA A 146 10.96 -15.85 3.52
N ALA A 147 11.92 -15.25 2.82
CA ALA A 147 12.22 -13.82 2.93
C ALA A 147 11.12 -12.98 2.29
N LEU A 148 10.64 -13.39 1.11
CA LEU A 148 9.53 -12.73 0.45
C LEU A 148 8.25 -12.81 1.28
N GLU A 149 8.00 -13.96 1.92
CA GLU A 149 6.86 -14.18 2.82
C GLU A 149 6.97 -13.29 4.08
N ALA A 150 8.13 -13.22 4.70
CA ALA A 150 8.38 -12.35 5.85
C ALA A 150 8.16 -10.86 5.50
N GLN A 151 8.67 -10.42 4.34
CA GLN A 151 8.45 -9.04 3.86
C GLN A 151 6.97 -8.76 3.58
N ALA A 152 6.24 -9.72 3.00
CA ALA A 152 4.79 -9.57 2.77
C ALA A 152 4.02 -9.38 4.09
N VAL A 153 4.38 -10.13 5.15
CA VAL A 153 3.79 -9.96 6.50
C VAL A 153 4.16 -8.61 7.10
N ALA A 154 5.41 -8.18 6.99
CA ALA A 154 5.87 -6.88 7.48
C ALA A 154 5.14 -5.72 6.78
N ALA A 155 5.12 -5.72 5.44
CA ALA A 155 4.47 -4.67 4.64
C ALA A 155 2.95 -4.59 4.90
N ARG A 156 2.27 -5.75 5.04
CA ARG A 156 0.85 -5.83 5.39
C ARG A 156 0.58 -5.22 6.76
N THR A 157 1.41 -5.56 7.74
CA THR A 157 1.27 -5.08 9.11
C THR A 157 1.48 -3.58 9.19
N TYR A 158 2.53 -3.08 8.53
CA TYR A 158 2.81 -1.65 8.42
C TYR A 158 1.66 -0.88 7.77
N ALA A 159 1.12 -1.38 6.65
CA ALA A 159 -0.02 -0.76 5.98
C ALA A 159 -1.24 -0.66 6.91
N LEU A 160 -1.59 -1.74 7.60
CA LEU A 160 -2.71 -1.74 8.56
C LEU A 160 -2.48 -0.78 9.73
N HIS A 161 -1.26 -0.75 10.29
CA HIS A 161 -0.89 0.20 11.34
C HIS A 161 -1.08 1.64 10.85
N THR A 162 -0.55 1.96 9.68
CA THR A 162 -0.65 3.31 9.10
C THR A 162 -2.10 3.71 8.78
N MET A 163 -2.91 2.76 8.32
CA MET A 163 -4.36 2.97 8.12
C MET A 163 -5.07 3.34 9.43
N GLU A 164 -4.72 2.69 10.55
CA GLU A 164 -5.29 3.05 11.87
C GLU A 164 -4.88 4.47 12.29
N GLN A 165 -3.61 4.86 12.08
CA GLN A 165 -3.12 6.21 12.40
C GLN A 165 -3.75 7.29 11.52
N ASN A 166 -4.10 6.96 10.28
CA ASN A 166 -4.68 7.88 9.31
C ASN A 166 -6.20 7.76 9.18
N LYS A 167 -6.85 7.09 10.14
CA LYS A 167 -8.30 6.98 10.19
C LYS A 167 -8.96 8.37 10.20
N GLY A 168 -9.88 8.59 9.27
CA GLY A 168 -10.55 9.89 9.09
C GLY A 168 -9.86 10.85 8.11
N LYS A 169 -8.62 10.58 7.70
CA LYS A 169 -7.97 11.30 6.60
C LYS A 169 -8.49 10.83 5.24
N PHE A 170 -8.20 11.59 4.17
CA PHE A 170 -8.66 11.26 2.82
C PHE A 170 -7.90 10.09 2.18
N TYR A 171 -6.69 9.83 2.63
CA TYR A 171 -5.87 8.69 2.22
C TYR A 171 -5.16 8.09 3.44
N ASP A 172 -4.74 6.85 3.29
CA ASP A 172 -4.06 6.10 4.35
C ASP A 172 -2.55 6.17 4.21
N VAL A 173 -2.06 6.02 2.99
CA VAL A 173 -0.62 6.02 2.65
C VAL A 173 -0.38 6.87 1.40
N SER A 174 0.83 7.42 1.27
CA SER A 174 1.32 7.99 0.02
C SER A 174 2.10 6.95 -0.78
N ASN A 175 2.10 7.12 -2.09
CA ASN A 175 2.92 6.37 -3.04
C ASN A 175 4.37 6.92 -3.07
N SER A 176 5.02 7.02 -1.92
CA SER A 176 6.37 7.58 -1.80
C SER A 176 7.13 6.91 -0.65
N THR A 177 8.41 7.23 -0.53
CA THR A 177 9.28 6.80 0.56
C THR A 177 8.83 7.26 1.96
N ASP A 178 7.88 8.20 2.06
CA ASP A 178 7.29 8.58 3.35
C ASP A 178 6.49 7.44 3.98
N HIS A 179 5.99 6.51 3.15
CA HIS A 179 5.26 5.32 3.59
C HIS A 179 5.83 4.07 2.91
N GLN A 180 5.26 3.65 1.77
CA GLN A 180 5.70 2.49 1.01
C GLN A 180 5.63 2.81 -0.49
N VAL A 181 6.69 2.54 -1.22
CA VAL A 181 6.70 2.71 -2.67
C VAL A 181 5.71 1.74 -3.30
N TYR A 182 4.74 2.30 -4.04
CA TYR A 182 3.67 1.54 -4.68
C TYR A 182 3.70 1.77 -6.19
N SER A 183 4.07 0.76 -6.95
CA SER A 183 4.25 0.83 -8.40
C SER A 183 3.02 0.38 -9.21
N GLY A 184 1.92 0.01 -8.54
CA GLY A 184 0.75 -0.54 -9.22
C GLY A 184 1.07 -1.86 -9.93
N VAL A 185 0.32 -2.16 -11.00
CA VAL A 185 0.44 -3.43 -11.73
C VAL A 185 1.81 -3.61 -12.39
N SER A 186 2.43 -2.53 -12.85
CA SER A 186 3.74 -2.60 -13.51
C SER A 186 4.89 -3.04 -12.60
N GLY A 187 4.70 -2.91 -11.27
CA GLY A 187 5.70 -3.34 -10.29
C GLY A 187 5.52 -4.79 -9.84
N GLU A 188 4.43 -5.46 -10.20
CA GLU A 188 4.12 -6.81 -9.71
C GLU A 188 5.13 -7.86 -10.20
N SER A 189 5.44 -8.83 -9.34
CA SER A 189 6.28 -9.98 -9.64
C SER A 189 5.57 -11.26 -9.19
N GLN A 190 5.63 -12.31 -10.00
CA GLN A 190 4.99 -13.58 -9.65
C GLN A 190 5.51 -14.17 -8.34
N ALA A 191 6.82 -14.07 -8.08
CA ALA A 191 7.42 -14.61 -6.86
C ALA A 191 6.89 -13.92 -5.60
N THR A 192 6.83 -12.57 -5.61
CA THR A 192 6.32 -11.79 -4.49
C THR A 192 4.80 -11.89 -4.37
N THR A 193 4.06 -11.97 -5.48
CA THR A 193 2.61 -12.23 -5.49
C THR A 193 2.28 -13.57 -4.84
N ASN A 194 3.07 -14.62 -5.12
CA ASN A 194 2.91 -15.93 -4.47
C ASN A 194 3.16 -15.84 -2.95
N ALA A 195 4.17 -15.08 -2.53
CA ALA A 195 4.47 -14.87 -1.10
C ALA A 195 3.35 -14.11 -0.38
N VAL A 196 2.80 -13.06 -0.99
CA VAL A 196 1.64 -12.32 -0.47
C VAL A 196 0.43 -13.26 -0.32
N ASN A 197 0.13 -14.05 -1.34
CA ASN A 197 -1.00 -14.99 -1.32
C ASN A 197 -0.83 -16.08 -0.27
N LYS A 198 0.38 -16.62 -0.12
CA LYS A 198 0.68 -17.67 0.86
C LYS A 198 0.55 -17.16 2.30
N THR A 199 0.85 -15.89 2.53
CA THR A 199 0.77 -15.23 3.83
C THR A 199 -0.49 -14.37 4.00
N LYS A 200 -1.49 -14.54 3.13
CA LYS A 200 -2.71 -13.72 3.12
C LYS A 200 -3.35 -13.65 4.52
N GLY A 201 -3.58 -12.41 4.98
CA GLY A 201 -4.19 -12.13 6.28
C GLY A 201 -3.27 -12.34 7.50
N VAL A 202 -2.03 -12.79 7.32
CA VAL A 202 -1.07 -12.91 8.43
C VAL A 202 -0.52 -11.52 8.78
N VAL A 203 -0.61 -11.12 10.04
CA VAL A 203 -0.16 -9.83 10.57
C VAL A 203 0.57 -10.00 11.91
N MET A 204 1.45 -9.08 12.23
CA MET A 204 2.13 -9.00 13.53
C MET A 204 1.35 -8.07 14.45
N LEU A 205 1.00 -8.54 15.64
CA LEU A 205 0.22 -7.80 16.63
C LEU A 205 0.99 -7.63 17.93
N TYR A 206 0.79 -6.46 18.56
CA TYR A 206 1.12 -6.21 19.94
C TYR A 206 -0.12 -5.62 20.62
N ASP A 207 -0.54 -6.16 21.75
CA ASP A 207 -1.80 -5.80 22.42
C ASP A 207 -2.99 -5.75 21.46
N GLN A 208 -3.12 -6.77 20.61
CA GLN A 208 -4.19 -6.95 19.61
C GLN A 208 -4.25 -5.88 18.52
N ARG A 209 -3.24 -5.03 18.38
CA ARG A 209 -3.13 -4.00 17.34
C ARG A 209 -1.98 -4.30 16.39
N PRO A 210 -2.11 -4.00 15.10
CA PRO A 210 -0.98 -4.08 14.18
C PRO A 210 0.19 -3.24 14.67
N ILE A 211 1.39 -3.83 14.74
CA ILE A 211 2.59 -3.12 15.12
C ILE A 211 3.05 -2.15 14.01
N ASN A 212 3.82 -1.14 14.38
CA ASN A 212 4.62 -0.38 13.41
C ASN A 212 5.78 -1.27 12.93
N ALA A 213 5.53 -2.07 11.90
CA ALA A 213 6.43 -3.09 11.40
C ALA A 213 7.54 -2.48 10.54
N LEU A 214 8.45 -1.75 11.17
CA LEU A 214 9.61 -1.14 10.51
C LEU A 214 10.61 -2.22 10.10
N PHE A 215 11.28 -2.00 8.98
CA PHE A 215 12.31 -2.89 8.45
C PHE A 215 13.43 -2.08 7.79
N HIS A 216 14.58 -2.70 7.62
CA HIS A 216 15.76 -2.14 6.96
C HIS A 216 16.52 -3.25 6.22
N SER A 217 17.46 -2.87 5.36
CA SER A 217 18.21 -3.82 4.53
C SER A 217 19.29 -4.59 5.30
N ASP A 218 19.97 -3.95 6.26
CA ASP A 218 21.05 -4.54 7.06
C ASP A 218 21.17 -3.80 8.40
N GLY A 219 21.22 -4.54 9.50
CA GLY A 219 21.37 -4.00 10.86
C GLY A 219 22.82 -3.87 11.32
N GLY A 220 23.81 -4.24 10.48
CA GLY A 220 25.22 -4.19 10.86
C GLY A 220 25.60 -5.15 12.01
N GLY A 221 24.78 -6.16 12.28
CA GLY A 221 24.99 -7.15 13.34
C GLY A 221 24.16 -6.94 14.61
N TYR A 222 23.54 -5.77 14.76
CA TYR A 222 22.55 -5.45 15.80
C TYR A 222 21.54 -4.44 15.26
N THR A 223 20.26 -4.63 15.60
CA THR A 223 19.25 -3.58 15.42
C THR A 223 19.33 -2.58 16.58
N GLU A 224 18.73 -1.39 16.44
CA GLU A 224 18.78 -0.36 17.47
C GLU A 224 17.45 -0.29 18.24
N ASP A 225 17.50 0.11 19.51
CA ASP A 225 16.33 0.41 20.31
C ASP A 225 15.60 1.66 19.79
N SER A 226 14.28 1.58 19.69
CA SER A 226 13.44 2.70 19.23
C SER A 226 13.65 3.98 20.04
N VAL A 227 13.95 3.88 21.32
CA VAL A 227 14.21 5.03 22.19
C VAL A 227 15.44 5.82 21.77
N ASN A 228 16.49 5.14 21.28
CA ASN A 228 17.73 5.77 20.82
C ASN A 228 17.56 6.44 19.45
N VAL A 229 16.62 5.95 18.62
CA VAL A 229 16.38 6.49 17.26
C VAL A 229 15.34 7.60 17.25
N TRP A 230 14.23 7.41 17.98
CA TRP A 230 13.07 8.33 17.93
C TRP A 230 12.69 8.93 19.28
N GLY A 231 13.45 8.66 20.36
CA GLY A 231 13.19 9.19 21.69
C GLY A 231 11.98 8.55 22.41
N SER A 232 11.34 7.54 21.81
CA SER A 232 10.18 6.85 22.36
C SER A 232 10.46 5.36 22.52
N ASP A 233 10.21 4.82 23.72
CA ASP A 233 10.37 3.42 23.99
C ASP A 233 9.17 2.61 23.47
N VAL A 234 9.35 1.92 22.36
CA VAL A 234 8.34 1.04 21.76
C VAL A 234 8.65 -0.40 22.15
N PRO A 235 7.76 -1.07 22.92
CA PRO A 235 8.06 -2.37 23.54
C PRO A 235 8.46 -3.48 22.58
N TYR A 236 8.01 -3.44 21.33
CA TYR A 236 8.30 -4.43 20.29
C TYR A 236 9.41 -4.00 19.30
N LEU A 237 10.00 -2.79 19.46
CA LEU A 237 11.11 -2.28 18.66
C LEU A 237 12.36 -2.13 19.54
N LYS A 238 12.91 -3.27 19.96
CA LYS A 238 14.11 -3.36 20.79
C LYS A 238 15.31 -3.79 19.97
N GLY A 239 16.49 -3.34 20.39
CA GLY A 239 17.75 -3.78 19.84
C GLY A 239 17.94 -5.28 20.03
N VAL A 240 18.19 -5.98 18.95
CA VAL A 240 18.45 -7.43 18.96
C VAL A 240 19.66 -7.75 18.08
N LYS A 241 20.35 -8.83 18.42
CA LYS A 241 21.43 -9.34 17.58
C LYS A 241 20.86 -9.77 16.23
N ASP A 242 21.48 -9.28 15.17
CA ASP A 242 21.16 -9.60 13.78
C ASP A 242 22.36 -10.26 13.09
N PHE A 243 22.12 -10.92 11.97
CA PHE A 243 23.16 -11.54 11.16
C PHE A 243 23.65 -10.53 10.11
N SER A 244 24.89 -10.05 10.24
CA SER A 244 25.57 -9.35 9.16
C SER A 244 26.52 -10.32 8.46
N THR A 245 26.37 -10.45 7.14
CA THR A 245 27.17 -11.38 6.33
C THR A 245 28.45 -10.76 5.77
N GLY A 246 28.79 -9.53 6.16
CA GLY A 246 29.95 -8.81 5.59
C GLY A 246 29.81 -8.49 4.10
N THR A 247 28.57 -8.34 3.61
CA THR A 247 28.31 -7.90 2.23
C THR A 247 28.65 -6.42 2.05
N SER A 248 28.69 -5.95 0.81
CA SER A 248 28.91 -4.51 0.51
C SER A 248 27.88 -3.58 1.16
N THR A 249 26.71 -4.10 1.52
CA THR A 249 25.63 -3.35 2.20
C THR A 249 25.82 -3.30 3.72
N SER A 250 26.67 -4.15 4.30
CA SER A 250 26.98 -4.16 5.74
C SER A 250 28.18 -3.28 6.14
N ASN A 251 28.95 -2.78 5.16
CA ASN A 251 30.11 -1.93 5.38
C ASN A 251 29.78 -0.49 4.94
N TRP A 252 29.22 0.29 5.83
CA TRP A 252 29.01 1.73 5.63
C TRP A 252 29.65 2.51 6.77
N THR A 253 30.20 3.68 6.44
CA THR A 253 30.76 4.64 7.40
C THR A 253 29.94 5.92 7.34
N VAL A 254 29.67 6.50 8.50
CA VAL A 254 29.04 7.82 8.65
C VAL A 254 30.14 8.89 8.59
#